data_4bb43353c57633b81e91327b7f90c9f3
#
_entry.id   4bb43353c57633b81e91327b7f90c9f3
#
_cell.length_a   1.000
_cell.length_b   1.000
_cell.length_c   1.000
_cell.angle_alpha   90.00
_cell.angle_beta   90.00
_cell.angle_gamma   90.00
#
_symmetry.space_group_name_H-M   'P 1'
#
loop_
_entity.id
_entity.type
_entity.pdbx_description
1 polymer ?
#
loop_
_entity_poly.entity_id
_entity_poly.type
_entity_poly.pdbx_seq_one_letter_code
_entity_poly.pdbx_strand_id
1 'polypeptide(L)'
;MSGRPDGPLRDEDYERLLAFRTELRDFLRWSERAAHGVGLTPSLHQLLLAVRGHPVKRPPSIADVAQQLHMRHHSAVELSQRAEAGGLLERNRDPVDSRLIHLRLTSRGQGQLEALTREHLTRIQALARVLAGVTGAGP
;
A
#
# COMPACT_ATOMS: atom_id res chain seq x y z
N MET A 1 1.13 11.75 23.22
CA MET A 1 -0.11 11.64 24.02
C MET A 1 -1.29 12.02 23.16
N SER A 2 -2.06 11.05 22.80
CA SER A 2 -3.33 11.26 22.09
C SER A 2 -4.41 11.58 23.11
N GLY A 3 -4.45 12.86 23.54
CA GLY A 3 -5.58 13.38 24.28
C GLY A 3 -6.78 13.46 23.34
N ARG A 4 -7.77 12.62 23.55
CA ARG A 4 -9.08 12.85 22.97
C ARG A 4 -9.50 14.26 23.40
N PRO A 5 -9.97 15.14 22.51
CA PRO A 5 -10.44 16.43 22.94
C PRO A 5 -11.69 16.24 23.83
N ASP A 6 -11.52 16.40 25.11
CA ASP A 6 -12.59 16.17 26.12
C ASP A 6 -13.50 17.38 26.30
N GLY A 7 -13.34 18.43 25.50
CA GLY A 7 -14.14 19.64 25.53
C GLY A 7 -15.05 19.82 24.31
N PRO A 8 -15.88 20.86 24.29
CA PRO A 8 -16.65 21.19 23.09
C PRO A 8 -15.74 21.48 21.91
N LEU A 9 -16.09 20.89 20.76
CA LEU A 9 -15.33 21.06 19.53
C LEU A 9 -15.45 22.50 19.01
N ARG A 10 -14.35 23.00 18.44
CA ARG A 10 -14.27 24.31 17.79
C ARG A 10 -14.16 24.16 16.29
N ASP A 11 -14.42 25.21 15.54
CA ASP A 11 -14.32 25.22 14.09
C ASP A 11 -12.94 24.74 13.61
N GLU A 12 -11.89 25.12 14.32
CA GLU A 12 -10.51 24.70 14.04
C GLU A 12 -10.32 23.19 14.06
N ASP A 13 -11.08 22.46 14.88
CA ASP A 13 -10.98 21.00 14.95
C ASP A 13 -11.51 20.36 13.65
N TYR A 14 -12.59 20.93 13.11
CA TYR A 14 -13.15 20.48 11.84
C TYR A 14 -12.25 20.86 10.66
N GLU A 15 -11.67 22.05 10.68
CA GLU A 15 -10.72 22.50 9.65
C GLU A 15 -9.48 21.59 9.60
N ARG A 16 -8.96 21.21 10.76
CA ARG A 16 -7.80 20.31 10.86
C ARG A 16 -8.12 18.92 10.29
N LEU A 17 -9.29 18.38 10.62
CA LEU A 17 -9.71 17.08 10.08
C LEU A 17 -9.90 17.14 8.57
N LEU A 18 -10.53 18.21 8.05
CA LEU A 18 -10.70 18.41 6.62
C LEU A 18 -9.35 18.48 5.92
N ALA A 19 -8.41 19.26 6.45
CA ALA A 19 -7.08 19.41 5.89
C ALA A 19 -6.33 18.06 5.82
N PHE A 20 -6.40 17.27 6.88
CA PHE A 20 -5.80 15.94 6.93
C PHE A 20 -6.38 15.04 5.84
N ARG A 21 -7.71 14.97 5.73
CA ARG A 21 -8.37 14.10 4.74
C ARG A 21 -8.08 14.56 3.31
N THR A 22 -7.98 15.87 3.09
CA THR A 22 -7.62 16.42 1.77
C THR A 22 -6.22 15.98 1.36
N GLU A 23 -5.24 16.11 2.25
CA GLU A 23 -3.86 15.68 1.99
C GLU A 23 -3.78 14.17 1.73
N LEU A 24 -4.51 13.38 2.51
CA LEU A 24 -4.55 11.92 2.31
C LEU A 24 -5.14 11.57 0.94
N ARG A 25 -6.22 12.23 0.57
CA ARG A 25 -6.88 12.00 -0.74
C ARG A 25 -5.95 12.39 -1.88
N ASP A 26 -5.27 13.51 -1.79
CA ASP A 26 -4.33 13.98 -2.80
C ASP A 26 -3.14 13.02 -2.95
N PHE A 27 -2.64 12.50 -1.82
CA PHE A 27 -1.59 11.49 -1.83
C PHE A 27 -2.03 10.22 -2.57
N LEU A 28 -3.22 9.71 -2.27
CA LEU A 28 -3.73 8.49 -2.90
C LEU A 28 -3.95 8.68 -4.40
N ARG A 29 -4.46 9.83 -4.82
CA ARG A 29 -4.60 10.15 -6.25
C ARG A 29 -3.25 10.24 -6.96
N TRP A 30 -2.29 10.86 -6.33
CA TRP A 30 -0.93 10.91 -6.85
C TRP A 30 -0.34 9.51 -6.99
N SER A 31 -0.52 8.68 -5.96
CA SER A 31 -0.04 7.29 -5.95
C SER A 31 -0.62 6.46 -7.10
N GLU A 32 -1.92 6.62 -7.38
CA GLU A 32 -2.58 5.95 -8.50
C GLU A 32 -1.98 6.38 -9.85
N ARG A 33 -1.77 7.69 -10.03
CA ARG A 33 -1.14 8.21 -11.26
C ARG A 33 0.30 7.72 -11.40
N ALA A 34 1.06 7.66 -10.32
CA ALA A 34 2.42 7.15 -10.33
C ALA A 34 2.47 5.68 -10.76
N ALA A 35 1.54 4.86 -10.26
CA ALA A 35 1.43 3.45 -10.67
C ALA A 35 1.17 3.34 -12.18
N HIS A 36 0.18 4.09 -12.70
CA HIS A 36 -0.10 4.10 -14.13
C HIS A 36 1.10 4.56 -14.96
N GLY A 37 1.90 5.48 -14.43
CA GLY A 37 3.11 5.98 -15.10
C GLY A 37 4.17 4.90 -15.36
N VAL A 38 4.18 3.82 -14.59
CA VAL A 38 5.07 2.66 -14.83
C VAL A 38 4.32 1.44 -15.37
N GLY A 39 3.09 1.63 -15.85
CA GLY A 39 2.30 0.57 -16.47
C GLY A 39 1.59 -0.37 -15.49
N LEU A 40 1.41 0.05 -14.24
CA LEU A 40 0.70 -0.74 -13.23
C LEU A 40 -0.67 -0.14 -12.94
N THR A 41 -1.65 -1.00 -12.66
CA THR A 41 -2.87 -0.55 -12.02
C THR A 41 -2.61 -0.31 -10.53
N PRO A 42 -3.42 0.52 -9.86
CA PRO A 42 -3.30 0.70 -8.40
C PRO A 42 -3.36 -0.61 -7.64
N SER A 43 -4.23 -1.54 -8.05
CA SER A 43 -4.37 -2.85 -7.40
C SER A 43 -3.11 -3.71 -7.56
N LEU A 44 -2.49 -3.72 -8.74
CA LEU A 44 -1.23 -4.44 -8.96
C LEU A 44 -0.10 -3.83 -8.13
N HIS A 45 -0.01 -2.51 -8.04
CA HIS A 45 0.97 -1.84 -7.19
C HIS A 45 0.82 -2.28 -5.73
N GLN A 46 -0.40 -2.26 -5.21
CA GLN A 46 -0.67 -2.68 -3.84
C GLN A 46 -0.31 -4.15 -3.60
N LEU A 47 -0.61 -5.02 -4.56
CA LEU A 47 -0.24 -6.44 -4.49
C LEU A 47 1.27 -6.62 -4.41
N LEU A 48 2.03 -5.99 -5.31
CA LEU A 48 3.49 -6.10 -5.32
C LEU A 48 4.08 -5.58 -4.01
N LEU A 49 3.55 -4.49 -3.49
CA LEU A 49 4.00 -3.92 -2.21
C LEU A 49 3.70 -4.87 -1.05
N ALA A 50 2.52 -5.48 -1.02
CA ALA A 50 2.15 -6.45 0.02
C ALA A 50 3.04 -7.70 -0.02
N VAL A 51 3.41 -8.15 -1.21
CA VAL A 51 4.31 -9.32 -1.36
C VAL A 51 5.72 -8.96 -0.88
N ARG A 52 6.27 -7.85 -1.36
CA ARG A 52 7.66 -7.47 -1.04
C ARG A 52 7.83 -6.98 0.39
N GLY A 53 6.83 -6.26 0.91
CA GLY A 53 6.83 -5.69 2.26
C GLY A 53 6.32 -6.63 3.34
N HIS A 54 6.02 -7.89 3.03
CA HIS A 54 5.55 -8.86 4.01
C HIS A 54 6.53 -8.98 5.17
N PRO A 55 6.07 -8.79 6.44
CA PRO A 55 6.98 -8.69 7.59
C PRO A 55 7.68 -9.99 7.99
N VAL A 56 7.15 -11.13 7.57
CA VAL A 56 7.74 -12.44 7.87
C VAL A 56 8.74 -12.83 6.78
N LYS A 57 9.87 -13.44 7.16
CA LYS A 57 10.96 -13.79 6.22
C LYS A 57 10.65 -14.98 5.30
N ARG A 58 9.40 -15.22 4.98
CA ARG A 58 8.96 -16.24 4.03
C ARG A 58 8.08 -15.58 2.97
N PRO A 59 7.99 -16.14 1.77
CA PRO A 59 7.04 -15.62 0.79
C PRO A 59 5.61 -15.67 1.34
N PRO A 60 4.84 -14.57 1.22
CA PRO A 60 3.46 -14.58 1.70
C PRO A 60 2.60 -15.52 0.87
N SER A 61 1.59 -16.11 1.51
CA SER A 61 0.54 -16.83 0.82
C SER A 61 -0.49 -15.84 0.26
N ILE A 62 -1.37 -16.33 -0.62
CA ILE A 62 -2.50 -15.53 -1.10
C ILE A 62 -3.38 -15.08 0.07
N ALA A 63 -3.58 -15.95 1.06
CA ALA A 63 -4.35 -15.61 2.26
C ALA A 63 -3.70 -14.45 3.05
N ASP A 64 -2.37 -14.46 3.19
CA ASP A 64 -1.62 -13.37 3.85
C ASP A 64 -1.85 -12.04 3.14
N VAL A 65 -1.76 -12.03 1.82
CA VAL A 65 -1.97 -10.83 1.00
C VAL A 65 -3.42 -10.34 1.08
N ALA A 66 -4.38 -11.25 0.98
CA ALA A 66 -5.79 -10.91 1.07
C ALA A 66 -6.11 -10.23 2.41
N GLN A 67 -5.56 -10.75 3.51
CA GLN A 67 -5.69 -10.14 4.83
C GLN A 67 -5.03 -8.76 4.90
N GLN A 68 -3.80 -8.64 4.39
CA GLN A 68 -3.05 -7.38 4.40
C GLN A 68 -3.77 -6.27 3.62
N LEU A 69 -4.38 -6.61 2.50
CA LEU A 69 -5.05 -5.67 1.61
C LEU A 69 -6.55 -5.54 1.87
N HIS A 70 -7.07 -6.21 2.90
CA HIS A 70 -8.50 -6.22 3.23
C HIS A 70 -9.38 -6.60 2.03
N MET A 71 -8.97 -7.61 1.28
CA MET A 71 -9.72 -8.08 0.12
C MET A 71 -10.16 -9.53 0.31
N ARG A 72 -11.16 -9.92 -0.47
CA ARG A 72 -11.65 -11.29 -0.46
C ARG A 72 -10.62 -12.22 -1.07
N HIS A 73 -10.58 -13.46 -0.58
CA HIS A 73 -9.59 -14.46 -1.04
C HIS A 73 -9.63 -14.64 -2.56
N HIS A 74 -10.83 -14.82 -3.16
CA HIS A 74 -10.93 -15.01 -4.60
C HIS A 74 -10.48 -13.79 -5.40
N SER A 75 -10.67 -12.58 -4.88
CA SER A 75 -10.17 -11.37 -5.51
C SER A 75 -8.64 -11.32 -5.50
N ALA A 76 -8.04 -11.75 -4.39
CA ALA A 76 -6.58 -11.86 -4.29
C ALA A 76 -6.03 -12.93 -5.24
N VAL A 77 -6.74 -14.06 -5.40
CA VAL A 77 -6.38 -15.09 -6.38
C VAL A 77 -6.37 -14.51 -7.80
N GLU A 78 -7.47 -13.86 -8.21
CA GLU A 78 -7.58 -13.27 -9.54
C GLU A 78 -6.52 -12.20 -9.79
N LEU A 79 -6.25 -11.35 -8.79
CA LEU A 79 -5.24 -10.31 -8.89
C LEU A 79 -3.84 -10.93 -9.05
N SER A 80 -3.54 -11.98 -8.27
CA SER A 80 -2.26 -12.69 -8.38
C SER A 80 -2.09 -13.36 -9.74
N GLN A 81 -3.16 -13.89 -10.32
CA GLN A 81 -3.13 -14.48 -11.67
C GLN A 81 -2.84 -13.42 -12.73
N ARG A 82 -3.45 -12.25 -12.62
CA ARG A 82 -3.15 -11.12 -13.53
C ARG A 82 -1.71 -10.65 -13.41
N ALA A 83 -1.19 -10.57 -12.20
CA ALA A 83 0.20 -10.20 -11.96
C ALA A 83 1.17 -11.22 -12.52
N GLU A 84 0.87 -12.52 -12.38
CA GLU A 84 1.67 -13.61 -12.96
C GLU A 84 1.64 -13.53 -14.48
N ALA A 85 0.47 -13.37 -15.07
CA ALA A 85 0.32 -13.24 -16.52
C ALA A 85 1.10 -12.03 -17.07
N GLY A 86 1.20 -10.95 -16.29
CA GLY A 86 2.00 -9.77 -16.63
C GLY A 86 3.50 -9.93 -16.37
N GLY A 87 3.95 -11.08 -15.89
CA GLY A 87 5.37 -11.32 -15.60
C GLY A 87 5.89 -10.59 -14.37
N LEU A 88 5.00 -10.17 -13.44
CA LEU A 88 5.36 -9.37 -12.29
C LEU A 88 5.65 -10.19 -11.03
N LEU A 89 5.05 -11.37 -10.93
CA LEU A 89 5.27 -12.28 -9.82
C LEU A 89 5.16 -13.73 -10.27
N GLU A 90 5.61 -14.63 -9.38
CA GLU A 90 5.49 -16.08 -9.51
C GLU A 90 4.56 -16.59 -8.43
N ARG A 91 3.76 -17.59 -8.77
CA ARG A 91 2.87 -18.30 -7.88
C ARG A 91 3.42 -19.72 -7.69
N ASN A 92 3.77 -20.07 -6.46
CA ASN A 92 4.36 -21.36 -6.15
C ASN A 92 3.51 -22.08 -5.11
N ARG A 93 3.10 -23.30 -5.46
CA ARG A 93 2.35 -24.14 -4.52
C ARG A 93 3.26 -24.58 -3.38
N ASP A 94 2.74 -24.53 -2.15
CA ASP A 94 3.48 -25.00 -0.98
C ASP A 94 3.77 -26.48 -1.10
N PRO A 95 5.02 -26.94 -0.86
CA PRO A 95 5.37 -28.37 -1.01
C PRO A 95 4.74 -29.29 0.04
N VAL A 96 4.32 -28.74 1.18
CA VAL A 96 3.72 -29.50 2.28
C VAL A 96 2.20 -29.39 2.26
N ASP A 97 1.67 -28.16 2.15
CA ASP A 97 0.22 -27.91 2.09
C ASP A 97 -0.15 -27.39 0.71
N SER A 98 -0.67 -28.29 -0.15
CA SER A 98 -1.02 -27.97 -1.52
C SER A 98 -2.16 -26.95 -1.67
N ARG A 99 -2.85 -26.60 -0.59
CA ARG A 99 -3.88 -25.57 -0.59
C ARG A 99 -3.28 -24.16 -0.54
N LEU A 100 -2.02 -24.04 -0.13
CA LEU A 100 -1.32 -22.76 -0.02
C LEU A 100 -0.56 -22.44 -1.29
N ILE A 101 -0.72 -21.23 -1.79
CA ILE A 101 0.05 -20.69 -2.91
C ILE A 101 0.83 -19.49 -2.36
N HIS A 102 2.15 -19.54 -2.51
CA HIS A 102 3.06 -18.47 -2.10
C HIS A 102 3.39 -17.57 -3.28
N LEU A 103 3.57 -16.29 -3.00
CA LEU A 103 3.82 -15.26 -4.01
C LEU A 103 5.22 -14.70 -3.85
N ARG A 104 5.91 -14.50 -4.98
CA ARG A 104 7.26 -13.94 -5.01
C ARG A 104 7.39 -13.04 -6.24
N LEU A 105 8.01 -11.88 -6.08
CA LEU A 105 8.21 -10.97 -7.22
C LEU A 105 9.24 -11.54 -8.19
N THR A 106 8.99 -11.33 -9.49
CA THR A 106 10.02 -11.49 -10.52
C THR A 106 10.97 -10.31 -10.49
N SER A 107 12.10 -10.40 -11.21
CA SER A 107 13.01 -9.27 -11.37
C SER A 107 12.32 -8.06 -11.98
N ARG A 108 11.41 -8.28 -12.94
CA ARG A 108 10.62 -7.22 -13.56
C ARG A 108 9.68 -6.57 -12.55
N GLY A 109 8.95 -7.36 -11.77
CA GLY A 109 8.05 -6.84 -10.73
C GLY A 109 8.82 -6.07 -9.66
N GLN A 110 9.96 -6.59 -9.24
CA GLN A 110 10.83 -5.91 -8.28
C GLN A 110 11.31 -4.55 -8.81
N GLY A 111 11.73 -4.49 -10.08
CA GLY A 111 12.22 -3.25 -10.67
C GLY A 111 11.14 -2.17 -10.77
N GLN A 112 9.93 -2.54 -11.18
CA GLN A 112 8.82 -1.60 -11.25
C GLN A 112 8.39 -1.12 -9.85
N LEU A 113 8.33 -2.03 -8.88
CA LEU A 113 7.99 -1.67 -7.51
C LEU A 113 9.06 -0.76 -6.89
N GLU A 114 10.32 -1.03 -7.14
CA GLU A 114 11.42 -0.22 -6.61
C GLU A 114 11.36 1.22 -7.10
N ALA A 115 11.10 1.43 -8.40
CA ALA A 115 10.94 2.76 -8.97
C ALA A 115 9.81 3.53 -8.29
N LEU A 116 8.65 2.89 -8.14
CA LEU A 116 7.50 3.48 -7.44
C LEU A 116 7.80 3.76 -5.96
N THR A 117 8.48 2.83 -5.30
CA THR A 117 8.78 2.98 -3.86
C THR A 117 9.68 4.18 -3.61
N ARG A 118 10.69 4.41 -4.46
CA ARG A 118 11.56 5.60 -4.34
C ARG A 118 10.76 6.89 -4.41
N GLU A 119 9.87 7.02 -5.39
CA GLU A 119 9.00 8.19 -5.54
C GLU A 119 8.07 8.35 -4.34
N HIS A 120 7.49 7.25 -3.86
CA HIS A 120 6.60 7.28 -2.70
C HIS A 120 7.31 7.70 -1.42
N LEU A 121 8.53 7.21 -1.19
CA LEU A 121 9.31 7.60 -0.01
C LEU A 121 9.62 9.10 -0.01
N THR A 122 9.94 9.67 -1.17
CA THR A 122 10.14 11.11 -1.31
C THR A 122 8.85 11.88 -1.02
N ARG A 123 7.73 11.41 -1.56
CA ARG A 123 6.42 12.04 -1.37
C ARG A 123 5.96 11.95 0.09
N ILE A 124 6.22 10.83 0.75
CA ILE A 124 5.88 10.63 2.17
C ILE A 124 6.63 11.63 3.05
N GLN A 125 7.89 11.93 2.76
CA GLN A 125 8.65 12.93 3.50
C GLN A 125 8.00 14.32 3.38
N ALA A 126 7.56 14.71 2.17
CA ALA A 126 6.86 15.96 1.95
C ALA A 126 5.50 15.98 2.67
N LEU A 127 4.75 14.89 2.58
CA LEU A 127 3.46 14.73 3.25
C LEU A 127 3.60 14.82 4.77
N ALA A 128 4.62 14.22 5.34
CA ALA A 128 4.86 14.26 6.79
C ALA A 128 5.02 15.69 7.31
N ARG A 129 5.66 16.57 6.55
CA ARG A 129 5.80 18.00 6.92
C ARG A 129 4.45 18.71 6.94
N VAL A 130 3.61 18.45 5.93
CA VAL A 130 2.26 19.02 5.86
C VAL A 130 1.41 18.52 7.02
N LEU A 131 1.42 17.23 7.28
CA LEU A 131 0.65 16.61 8.35
C LEU A 131 1.11 17.07 9.73
N ALA A 132 2.40 17.34 9.92
CA ALA A 132 2.92 17.89 11.18
C ALA A 132 2.27 19.25 11.47
N GLY A 133 2.10 20.11 10.46
CA GLY A 133 1.39 21.38 10.60
C GLY A 133 -0.08 21.21 10.93
N VAL A 134 -0.74 20.19 10.35
CA VAL A 134 -2.17 19.91 10.58
C VAL A 134 -2.39 19.33 11.98
N THR A 135 -1.51 18.44 12.44
CA THR A 135 -1.67 17.76 13.73
C THR A 135 -1.19 18.59 14.94
N GLY A 136 -0.54 19.73 14.68
CA GLY A 136 0.07 20.53 15.75
C GLY A 136 1.29 19.87 16.39
N ALA A 137 1.79 18.78 15.80
CA ALA A 137 3.04 18.15 16.19
C ALA A 137 4.19 18.93 15.57
N GLY A 138 4.48 20.10 16.11
CA GLY A 138 5.66 20.87 15.75
C GLY A 138 6.93 20.17 16.19
N PRO A 139 8.10 20.56 15.61
CA PRO A 139 9.39 19.96 15.95
C PRO A 139 9.71 20.09 17.44
#